data_50dd4a1dc6fc9c4e2c6552756511fbd7
#
_entry.id   50dd4a1dc6fc9c4e2c6552756511fbd7
#
_cell.length_a   1.000
_cell.length_b   1.000
_cell.length_c   1.000
_cell.angle_alpha   90.00
_cell.angle_beta   90.00
_cell.angle_gamma   90.00
#
_symmetry.space_group_name_H-M   'P 1'
#
loop_
_entity.id
_entity.type
_entity.pdbx_description
1 polymer ?
#
loop_
_entity_poly.entity_id
_entity_poly.type
_entity_poly.pdbx_seq_one_letter_code
_entity_poly.pdbx_strand_id
1 'polypeptide(L)'
;MTRQLSFPASRVAVVSITRHGITLAGRVIAALPGARLFVPEKFRAEADAAAAGAVSCYAGKTGDQIPALFASFDGIVCIVSLGAVVRLIAPHLKNKEADPGIVVIDEAGRFVIPMLSGHLGGANALAGCLAEALGATPVLTTASDARQTLAVDLLGRELGWTFEASHDEIVRASAAMVNDEPVALVQEAGGGDWWTRHANGRSGPLPVNLKQFARLEEIDPEAFSAILWVSRRELPAGWAAKLAGKRVIYRPPQDAA
;
A
#
# COMPACT_ATOMS: atom_id res chain seq x y z
N MET A 1 5.52 6.58 16.31
CA MET A 1 6.26 6.82 15.03
C MET A 1 5.25 6.82 13.89
N THR A 2 5.07 7.93 13.21
CA THR A 2 4.04 8.08 12.17
C THR A 2 4.40 7.24 10.95
N ARG A 3 3.54 6.31 10.55
CA ARG A 3 3.71 5.55 9.30
C ARG A 3 3.70 6.51 8.12
N GLN A 4 4.66 6.39 7.21
CA GLN A 4 4.75 7.25 6.04
C GLN A 4 3.74 6.80 4.99
N LEU A 5 2.96 7.76 4.46
CA LEU A 5 2.03 7.51 3.35
C LEU A 5 2.80 7.24 2.06
N SER A 6 2.23 6.40 1.20
CA SER A 6 2.78 6.10 -0.13
C SER A 6 2.56 7.23 -1.15
N PHE A 7 1.72 8.20 -0.82
CA PHE A 7 1.35 9.36 -1.63
C PHE A 7 1.05 10.56 -0.72
N PRO A 8 1.10 11.81 -1.22
CA PRO A 8 0.81 12.99 -0.41
C PRO A 8 -0.66 13.02 0.04
N ALA A 9 -0.91 13.56 1.24
CA ALA A 9 -2.26 13.68 1.79
C ALA A 9 -3.23 14.47 0.89
N SER A 10 -2.71 15.42 0.09
CA SER A 10 -3.50 16.16 -0.92
C SER A 10 -4.08 15.27 -2.03
N ARG A 11 -3.60 14.03 -2.14
CA ARG A 11 -4.12 13.01 -3.05
C ARG A 11 -5.10 12.05 -2.36
N VAL A 12 -5.62 12.42 -1.16
CA VAL A 12 -6.61 11.63 -0.42
C VAL A 12 -7.97 12.32 -0.45
N ALA A 13 -8.99 11.56 -0.84
CA ALA A 13 -10.40 11.92 -0.69
C ALA A 13 -10.98 11.23 0.56
N VAL A 14 -11.77 11.95 1.34
CA VAL A 14 -12.55 11.40 2.45
C VAL A 14 -14.03 11.51 2.07
N VAL A 15 -14.78 10.44 2.14
CA VAL A 15 -16.21 10.39 1.76
C VAL A 15 -17.03 10.06 2.98
N SER A 16 -18.02 10.88 3.31
CA SER A 16 -19.00 10.61 4.36
C SER A 16 -20.40 11.02 3.93
N ILE A 17 -21.40 10.25 4.34
CA ILE A 17 -22.79 10.41 3.91
C ILE A 17 -23.78 10.54 5.08
N THR A 18 -23.28 10.60 6.30
CA THR A 18 -24.07 10.70 7.52
C THR A 18 -23.55 11.81 8.42
N ARG A 19 -24.39 12.36 9.28
CA ARG A 19 -24.00 13.43 10.21
C ARG A 19 -22.90 12.96 11.17
N HIS A 20 -23.02 11.78 11.74
CA HIS A 20 -22.01 11.23 12.67
C HIS A 20 -20.69 10.92 11.96
N GLY A 21 -20.76 10.35 10.75
CA GLY A 21 -19.58 10.10 9.93
C GLY A 21 -18.84 11.39 9.55
N ILE A 22 -19.52 12.52 9.37
CA ILE A 22 -18.89 13.82 9.10
C ILE A 22 -18.09 14.31 10.31
N THR A 23 -18.57 14.11 11.52
CA THR A 23 -17.80 14.43 12.73
C THR A 23 -16.50 13.63 12.78
N LEU A 24 -16.55 12.34 12.47
CA LEU A 24 -15.35 11.50 12.37
C LEU A 24 -14.46 11.93 11.21
N ALA A 25 -15.06 12.32 10.06
CA ALA A 25 -14.32 12.83 8.89
C ALA A 25 -13.47 14.05 9.24
N GLY A 26 -13.96 14.95 10.10
CA GLY A 26 -13.18 16.09 10.60
C GLY A 26 -11.89 15.65 11.30
N ARG A 27 -11.92 14.58 12.09
CA ARG A 27 -10.72 14.01 12.71
C ARG A 27 -9.77 13.40 11.68
N VAL A 28 -10.33 12.76 10.66
CA VAL A 28 -9.52 12.20 9.54
C VAL A 28 -8.84 13.31 8.75
N ILE A 29 -9.54 14.40 8.43
CA ILE A 29 -8.97 15.57 7.73
C ILE A 29 -7.87 16.22 8.58
N ALA A 30 -8.07 16.35 9.89
CA ALA A 30 -7.04 16.88 10.80
C ALA A 30 -5.77 16.01 10.82
N ALA A 31 -5.92 14.69 10.70
CA ALA A 31 -4.80 13.75 10.63
C ALA A 31 -4.11 13.72 9.25
N LEU A 32 -4.77 14.20 8.19
CA LEU A 32 -4.28 14.20 6.81
C LEU A 32 -4.33 15.61 6.20
N PRO A 33 -3.45 16.53 6.60
CA PRO A 33 -3.43 17.89 6.09
C PRO A 33 -3.33 17.94 4.56
N GLY A 34 -4.29 18.60 3.91
CA GLY A 34 -4.41 18.66 2.45
C GLY A 34 -5.42 17.67 1.84
N ALA A 35 -5.91 16.69 2.58
CA ALA A 35 -6.99 15.82 2.12
C ALA A 35 -8.30 16.59 1.95
N ARG A 36 -9.21 16.08 1.11
CA ARG A 36 -10.50 16.73 0.81
C ARG A 36 -11.67 15.87 1.27
N LEU A 37 -12.64 16.51 1.93
CA LEU A 37 -13.87 15.87 2.40
C LEU A 37 -14.99 16.05 1.37
N PHE A 38 -15.57 14.95 0.92
CA PHE A 38 -16.70 14.89 0.00
C PHE A 38 -17.99 14.48 0.73
N VAL A 39 -19.00 15.32 0.68
CA VAL A 39 -20.28 15.12 1.36
C VAL A 39 -21.46 15.51 0.48
N PRO A 40 -22.66 14.90 0.65
CA PRO A 40 -23.88 15.40 0.06
C PRO A 40 -24.18 16.85 0.48
N GLU A 41 -24.69 17.67 -0.43
CA GLU A 41 -25.00 19.10 -0.24
C GLU A 41 -25.81 19.38 1.03
N LYS A 42 -26.72 18.48 1.38
CA LYS A 42 -27.58 18.60 2.59
C LYS A 42 -26.79 18.64 3.92
N PHE A 43 -25.51 18.27 3.90
CA PHE A 43 -24.63 18.24 5.07
C PHE A 43 -23.52 19.30 5.03
N ARG A 44 -23.65 20.31 4.15
CA ARG A 44 -22.66 21.38 4.00
C ARG A 44 -22.29 22.03 5.32
N ALA A 45 -23.29 22.44 6.10
CA ALA A 45 -23.06 23.17 7.36
C ALA A 45 -22.26 22.32 8.37
N GLU A 46 -22.62 21.05 8.51
CA GLU A 46 -21.89 20.14 9.40
C GLU A 46 -20.46 19.88 8.93
N ALA A 47 -20.26 19.75 7.60
CA ALA A 47 -18.96 19.51 7.01
C ALA A 47 -18.06 20.74 7.15
N ASP A 48 -18.55 21.94 6.87
CA ASP A 48 -17.80 23.19 7.04
C ASP A 48 -17.40 23.41 8.52
N ALA A 49 -18.26 23.02 9.45
CA ALA A 49 -17.93 23.08 10.88
C ALA A 49 -16.85 22.04 11.28
N ALA A 50 -16.81 20.87 10.63
CA ALA A 50 -15.89 19.80 10.96
C ALA A 50 -14.53 19.93 10.26
N ALA A 51 -14.49 20.50 9.04
CA ALA A 51 -13.30 20.50 8.16
C ALA A 51 -13.26 21.74 7.26
N ALA A 52 -13.32 22.95 7.86
CA ALA A 52 -13.33 24.21 7.12
C ALA A 52 -12.20 24.31 6.09
N GLY A 53 -12.52 24.72 4.86
CA GLY A 53 -11.57 24.86 3.76
C GLY A 53 -11.20 23.56 3.03
N ALA A 54 -11.58 22.41 3.56
CA ALA A 54 -11.29 21.10 2.94
C ALA A 54 -12.52 20.44 2.31
N VAL A 55 -13.70 21.09 2.32
CA VAL A 55 -14.98 20.49 1.95
C VAL A 55 -15.27 20.64 0.45
N SER A 56 -15.80 19.58 -0.13
CA SER A 56 -16.41 19.53 -1.46
C SER A 56 -17.81 18.92 -1.32
N CYS A 57 -18.84 19.74 -1.51
CA CYS A 57 -20.21 19.26 -1.52
C CYS A 57 -20.65 18.84 -2.92
N TYR A 58 -21.50 17.83 -2.99
CA TYR A 58 -22.06 17.36 -4.25
C TYR A 58 -23.58 17.19 -4.18
N ALA A 59 -24.24 17.44 -5.29
CA ALA A 59 -25.64 17.10 -5.51
C ALA A 59 -25.75 15.67 -6.07
N GLY A 60 -26.92 15.05 -5.95
CA GLY A 60 -27.18 13.73 -6.50
C GLY A 60 -26.69 12.58 -5.63
N LYS A 61 -26.35 11.45 -6.27
CA LYS A 61 -25.97 10.22 -5.56
C LYS A 61 -24.46 10.16 -5.32
N THR A 62 -24.07 9.58 -4.21
CA THR A 62 -22.66 9.32 -3.90
C THR A 62 -21.97 8.48 -4.97
N GLY A 63 -22.69 7.51 -5.55
CA GLY A 63 -22.18 6.68 -6.64
C GLY A 63 -21.73 7.47 -7.88
N ASP A 64 -22.39 8.59 -8.15
CA ASP A 64 -22.07 9.44 -9.31
C ASP A 64 -20.72 10.16 -9.14
N GLN A 65 -20.19 10.22 -7.91
CA GLN A 65 -18.89 10.84 -7.60
C GLN A 65 -17.71 9.87 -7.80
N ILE A 66 -17.96 8.56 -7.75
CA ILE A 66 -16.90 7.54 -7.73
C ILE A 66 -15.95 7.63 -8.94
N PRO A 67 -16.44 7.80 -10.21
CA PRO A 67 -15.53 7.91 -11.36
C PRO A 67 -14.54 9.08 -11.23
N ALA A 68 -15.01 10.23 -10.75
CA ALA A 68 -14.16 11.40 -10.58
C ALA A 68 -13.16 11.21 -9.42
N LEU A 69 -13.57 10.56 -8.32
CA LEU A 69 -12.69 10.24 -7.20
C LEU A 69 -11.60 9.25 -7.62
N PHE A 70 -11.93 8.20 -8.36
CA PHE A 70 -10.97 7.23 -8.89
C PHE A 70 -9.94 7.86 -9.85
N ALA A 71 -10.37 8.83 -10.65
CA ALA A 71 -9.48 9.53 -11.58
C ALA A 71 -8.56 10.56 -10.92
N SER A 72 -8.95 11.10 -9.74
CA SER A 72 -8.31 12.28 -9.15
C SER A 72 -7.52 12.01 -7.88
N PHE A 73 -7.72 10.87 -7.22
CA PHE A 73 -7.12 10.58 -5.92
C PHE A 73 -6.42 9.22 -5.91
N ASP A 74 -5.33 9.14 -5.18
CA ASP A 74 -4.56 7.91 -4.97
C ASP A 74 -5.07 7.13 -3.76
N GLY A 75 -5.69 7.82 -2.80
CA GLY A 75 -6.33 7.24 -1.63
C GLY A 75 -7.76 7.72 -1.46
N ILE A 76 -8.68 6.81 -1.13
CA ILE A 76 -10.09 7.13 -0.84
C ILE A 76 -10.45 6.52 0.51
N VAL A 77 -10.80 7.38 1.47
CA VAL A 77 -11.27 6.98 2.80
C VAL A 77 -12.79 7.10 2.83
N CYS A 78 -13.48 5.99 3.07
CA CYS A 78 -14.94 5.94 3.12
C CYS A 78 -15.42 5.72 4.56
N ILE A 79 -16.11 6.70 5.13
CA ILE A 79 -16.81 6.56 6.42
C ILE A 79 -18.25 6.16 6.11
N VAL A 80 -18.39 4.93 5.66
CA VAL A 80 -19.64 4.31 5.15
C VAL A 80 -19.52 2.82 5.41
N SER A 81 -20.66 2.10 5.52
CA SER A 81 -20.61 0.64 5.70
C SER A 81 -19.85 -0.06 4.56
N LEU A 82 -19.01 -1.04 4.91
CA LEU A 82 -18.17 -1.78 3.96
C LEU A 82 -18.96 -2.32 2.76
N GLY A 83 -20.13 -2.93 3.01
CA GLY A 83 -20.96 -3.50 1.95
C GLY A 83 -21.53 -2.44 0.98
N ALA A 84 -21.78 -1.20 1.45
CA ALA A 84 -22.19 -0.11 0.58
C ALA A 84 -21.02 0.35 -0.29
N VAL A 85 -19.82 0.47 0.27
CA VAL A 85 -18.61 0.84 -0.49
C VAL A 85 -18.34 -0.18 -1.59
N VAL A 86 -18.39 -1.49 -1.29
CA VAL A 86 -18.22 -2.56 -2.30
C VAL A 86 -19.16 -2.35 -3.49
N ARG A 87 -20.46 -2.10 -3.24
CA ARG A 87 -21.43 -1.88 -4.32
C ARG A 87 -21.18 -0.60 -5.11
N LEU A 88 -20.70 0.45 -4.45
CA LEU A 88 -20.40 1.73 -5.10
C LEU A 88 -19.21 1.63 -6.04
N ILE A 89 -18.16 0.92 -5.65
CA ILE A 89 -16.90 0.87 -6.42
C ILE A 89 -16.84 -0.26 -7.43
N ALA A 90 -17.58 -1.37 -7.23
CA ALA A 90 -17.51 -2.56 -8.08
C ALA A 90 -17.59 -2.28 -9.59
N PRO A 91 -18.47 -1.37 -10.10
CA PRO A 91 -18.54 -1.04 -11.52
C PRO A 91 -17.30 -0.30 -12.08
N HIS A 92 -16.41 0.18 -11.21
CA HIS A 92 -15.27 1.04 -11.56
C HIS A 92 -13.92 0.36 -11.39
N LEU A 93 -13.90 -0.86 -10.84
CA LEU A 93 -12.68 -1.63 -10.62
C LEU A 93 -12.05 -2.05 -11.94
N LYS A 94 -10.73 -1.92 -12.04
CA LYS A 94 -9.91 -2.29 -13.19
C LYS A 94 -8.87 -3.35 -12.80
N ASN A 95 -7.86 -2.93 -12.07
CA ASN A 95 -6.77 -3.79 -11.59
C ASN A 95 -6.06 -3.15 -10.40
N LYS A 96 -5.23 -3.93 -9.71
CA LYS A 96 -4.52 -3.50 -8.49
C LYS A 96 -3.46 -2.42 -8.70
N GLU A 97 -3.03 -2.19 -9.95
CA GLU A 97 -2.03 -1.18 -10.31
C GLU A 97 -2.68 0.17 -10.59
N ALA A 98 -3.91 0.18 -11.13
CA ALA A 98 -4.62 1.39 -11.55
C ALA A 98 -5.64 1.89 -10.52
N ASP A 99 -6.18 1.00 -9.70
CA ASP A 99 -7.21 1.35 -8.74
C ASP A 99 -6.61 2.02 -7.50
N PRO A 100 -7.22 3.11 -6.98
CA PRO A 100 -6.74 3.80 -5.80
C PRO A 100 -6.75 2.92 -4.55
N GLY A 101 -5.95 3.26 -3.56
CA GLY A 101 -6.03 2.67 -2.23
C GLY A 101 -7.33 3.03 -1.54
N ILE A 102 -8.19 2.05 -1.23
CA ILE A 102 -9.48 2.31 -0.57
C ILE A 102 -9.45 1.80 0.86
N VAL A 103 -9.78 2.70 1.78
CA VAL A 103 -9.88 2.44 3.22
C VAL A 103 -11.31 2.71 3.67
N VAL A 104 -11.89 1.79 4.44
CA VAL A 104 -13.20 1.96 5.05
C VAL A 104 -13.04 2.12 6.56
N ILE A 105 -13.73 3.10 7.13
CA ILE A 105 -13.79 3.32 8.59
C ILE A 105 -15.25 3.15 9.03
N ASP A 106 -15.48 2.37 10.08
CA ASP A 106 -16.81 2.28 10.67
C ASP A 106 -17.20 3.61 11.34
N GLU A 107 -18.48 3.94 11.36
CA GLU A 107 -18.96 5.26 11.82
C GLU A 107 -18.59 5.56 13.28
N ALA A 108 -18.36 4.52 14.09
CA ALA A 108 -17.86 4.68 15.46
C ALA A 108 -16.34 4.92 15.55
N GLY A 109 -15.62 4.82 14.44
CA GLY A 109 -14.17 5.04 14.38
C GLY A 109 -13.35 3.98 15.11
N ARG A 110 -13.88 2.75 15.26
CA ARG A 110 -13.19 1.66 15.97
C ARG A 110 -12.27 0.85 15.07
N PHE A 111 -12.63 0.70 13.80
CA PHE A 111 -11.93 -0.13 12.84
C PHE A 111 -11.56 0.67 11.59
N VAL A 112 -10.33 0.50 11.13
CA VAL A 112 -9.83 1.07 9.87
C VAL A 112 -9.42 -0.09 8.97
N ILE A 113 -10.16 -0.27 7.87
CA ILE A 113 -10.11 -1.47 7.03
C ILE A 113 -9.57 -1.09 5.65
N PRO A 114 -8.32 -1.45 5.29
CA PRO A 114 -7.85 -1.33 3.93
C PRO A 114 -8.57 -2.38 3.07
N MET A 115 -9.42 -1.91 2.14
CA MET A 115 -10.31 -2.78 1.38
C MET A 115 -9.76 -3.11 -0.01
N LEU A 116 -9.05 -2.17 -0.64
CA LEU A 116 -8.54 -2.30 -2.01
C LEU A 116 -7.13 -1.72 -2.13
N SER A 117 -6.29 -2.32 -2.99
CA SER A 117 -4.94 -1.85 -3.34
C SER A 117 -4.06 -1.63 -2.10
N GLY A 118 -3.98 -2.67 -1.24
CA GLY A 118 -3.34 -2.61 0.08
C GLY A 118 -1.87 -2.22 0.04
N HIS A 119 -1.06 -2.87 -0.83
CA HIS A 119 0.38 -2.65 -0.92
C HIS A 119 0.74 -1.49 -1.85
N LEU A 120 0.78 -1.72 -3.17
CA LEU A 120 1.20 -0.72 -4.16
C LEU A 120 0.30 0.52 -4.14
N GLY A 121 -1.01 0.34 -4.02
CA GLY A 121 -1.96 1.44 -3.88
C GLY A 121 -1.98 2.10 -2.50
N GLY A 122 -1.21 1.61 -1.51
CA GLY A 122 -0.96 2.28 -0.24
C GLY A 122 -2.08 2.21 0.79
N ALA A 123 -3.16 1.44 0.58
CA ALA A 123 -4.28 1.40 1.52
C ALA A 123 -3.88 0.85 2.90
N ASN A 124 -2.92 -0.10 2.99
CA ASN A 124 -2.44 -0.62 4.27
C ASN A 124 -1.68 0.45 5.07
N ALA A 125 -0.84 1.25 4.40
CA ALA A 125 -0.11 2.35 5.02
C ALA A 125 -1.07 3.45 5.51
N LEU A 126 -2.05 3.83 4.64
CA LEU A 126 -3.08 4.81 4.97
C LEU A 126 -3.94 4.34 6.16
N ALA A 127 -4.37 3.07 6.16
CA ALA A 127 -5.14 2.50 7.26
C ALA A 127 -4.35 2.50 8.57
N GLY A 128 -3.07 2.15 8.54
CA GLY A 128 -2.21 2.20 9.72
C GLY A 128 -2.02 3.61 10.28
N CYS A 129 -1.79 4.60 9.41
CA CYS A 129 -1.67 6.01 9.78
C CYS A 129 -2.97 6.53 10.44
N LEU A 130 -4.12 6.25 9.82
CA LEU A 130 -5.41 6.67 10.35
C LEU A 130 -5.79 5.94 11.65
N ALA A 131 -5.49 4.64 11.75
CA ALA A 131 -5.74 3.89 12.99
C ALA A 131 -4.95 4.48 14.17
N GLU A 132 -3.67 4.82 13.98
CA GLU A 132 -2.84 5.49 14.99
C GLU A 132 -3.44 6.85 15.38
N ALA A 133 -3.80 7.69 14.40
CA ALA A 133 -4.33 9.03 14.65
C ALA A 133 -5.71 9.03 15.33
N LEU A 134 -6.53 8.02 15.05
CA LEU A 134 -7.89 7.91 15.60
C LEU A 134 -7.96 7.10 16.90
N GLY A 135 -6.91 6.37 17.27
CA GLY A 135 -6.93 5.38 18.33
C GLY A 135 -7.78 4.15 17.97
N ALA A 136 -7.82 3.80 16.68
CA ALA A 136 -8.62 2.72 16.12
C ALA A 136 -7.78 1.44 15.89
N THR A 137 -8.46 0.34 15.59
CA THR A 137 -7.81 -0.92 15.22
C THR A 137 -7.71 -1.05 13.70
N PRO A 138 -6.49 -1.16 13.12
CA PRO A 138 -6.34 -1.48 11.70
C PRO A 138 -6.64 -2.96 11.45
N VAL A 139 -7.47 -3.25 10.43
CA VAL A 139 -7.85 -4.63 10.08
C VAL A 139 -7.10 -5.04 8.81
N LEU A 140 -5.81 -5.35 8.95
CA LEU A 140 -4.96 -5.77 7.82
C LEU A 140 -5.24 -7.25 7.51
N THR A 141 -5.57 -7.55 6.24
CA THR A 141 -5.93 -8.90 5.78
C THR A 141 -4.98 -9.46 4.73
N THR A 142 -3.97 -8.69 4.31
CA THR A 142 -2.99 -9.18 3.33
C THR A 142 -2.14 -10.30 3.94
N ALA A 143 -1.89 -11.34 3.17
CA ALA A 143 -1.18 -12.53 3.66
C ALA A 143 0.22 -12.19 4.20
N SER A 144 0.96 -11.29 3.55
CA SER A 144 2.28 -10.85 4.01
C SER A 144 2.23 -10.11 5.36
N ASP A 145 1.19 -9.29 5.60
CA ASP A 145 1.02 -8.62 6.90
C ASP A 145 0.60 -9.61 7.98
N ALA A 146 -0.34 -10.53 7.67
CA ALA A 146 -0.79 -11.56 8.61
C ALA A 146 0.34 -12.51 9.04
N ARG A 147 1.25 -12.83 8.12
CA ARG A 147 2.42 -13.70 8.40
C ARG A 147 3.67 -12.92 8.80
N GLN A 148 3.62 -11.60 8.82
CA GLN A 148 4.77 -10.73 9.07
C GLN A 148 5.99 -11.07 8.18
N THR A 149 5.73 -11.44 6.92
CA THR A 149 6.76 -11.76 5.94
C THR A 149 7.03 -10.62 4.98
N LEU A 150 8.05 -10.74 4.13
CA LEU A 150 8.45 -9.69 3.18
C LEU A 150 7.37 -9.46 2.12
N ALA A 151 6.95 -8.22 1.94
CA ALA A 151 6.16 -7.80 0.78
C ALA A 151 7.13 -7.53 -0.40
N VAL A 152 7.17 -8.46 -1.34
CA VAL A 152 8.10 -8.43 -2.47
C VAL A 152 7.95 -7.17 -3.32
N ASP A 153 6.73 -6.73 -3.55
CA ASP A 153 6.37 -5.54 -4.33
C ASP A 153 6.69 -4.20 -3.63
N LEU A 154 7.06 -4.24 -2.35
CA LEU A 154 7.40 -3.06 -1.55
C LEU A 154 8.88 -2.97 -1.16
N LEU A 155 9.68 -4.00 -1.43
CA LEU A 155 11.08 -4.05 -1.02
C LEU A 155 11.87 -2.87 -1.60
N GLY A 156 12.49 -2.10 -0.71
CA GLY A 156 13.32 -0.96 -1.09
C GLY A 156 12.56 0.29 -1.59
N ARG A 157 11.22 0.27 -1.64
CA ARG A 157 10.41 1.41 -2.14
C ARG A 157 10.71 2.71 -1.39
N GLU A 158 10.87 2.65 -0.07
CA GLU A 158 11.22 3.82 0.75
C GLU A 158 12.62 4.36 0.52
N LEU A 159 13.47 3.52 -0.05
CA LEU A 159 14.83 3.87 -0.44
C LEU A 159 14.89 4.37 -1.89
N GLY A 160 13.73 4.55 -2.52
CA GLY A 160 13.65 4.96 -3.92
C GLY A 160 14.06 3.87 -4.91
N TRP A 161 14.08 2.58 -4.50
CA TRP A 161 14.40 1.49 -5.42
C TRP A 161 13.25 1.27 -6.40
N THR A 162 13.61 1.01 -7.64
CA THR A 162 12.69 0.48 -8.65
C THR A 162 12.90 -1.03 -8.79
N PHE A 163 11.96 -1.74 -9.43
CA PHE A 163 12.17 -3.16 -9.71
C PHE A 163 11.77 -3.53 -11.14
N GLU A 164 12.37 -4.59 -11.64
CA GLU A 164 12.14 -5.19 -12.94
C GLU A 164 11.69 -6.64 -12.73
N ALA A 165 10.42 -6.92 -13.05
CA ALA A 165 9.85 -8.25 -13.03
C ALA A 165 8.52 -8.24 -13.80
N SER A 166 8.14 -9.38 -14.37
CA SER A 166 6.78 -9.58 -14.86
C SER A 166 5.78 -9.72 -13.70
N HIS A 167 4.50 -9.55 -14.00
CA HIS A 167 3.44 -9.78 -13.02
C HIS A 167 3.53 -11.18 -12.40
N ASP A 168 3.74 -12.21 -13.23
CA ASP A 168 3.83 -13.60 -12.78
C ASP A 168 5.04 -13.86 -11.88
N GLU A 169 6.18 -13.19 -12.12
CA GLU A 169 7.36 -13.28 -11.27
C GLU A 169 7.09 -12.67 -9.89
N ILE A 170 6.41 -11.51 -9.82
CA ILE A 170 6.00 -10.91 -8.54
C ILE A 170 5.02 -11.81 -7.79
N VAL A 171 4.02 -12.36 -8.49
CA VAL A 171 3.04 -13.27 -7.87
C VAL A 171 3.73 -14.51 -7.31
N ARG A 172 4.62 -15.15 -8.10
CA ARG A 172 5.39 -16.31 -7.66
C ARG A 172 6.28 -16.01 -6.46
N ALA A 173 7.04 -14.92 -6.50
CA ALA A 173 7.91 -14.54 -5.40
C ALA A 173 7.13 -14.20 -4.12
N SER A 174 5.99 -13.52 -4.25
CA SER A 174 5.09 -13.24 -3.13
C SER A 174 4.50 -14.52 -2.54
N ALA A 175 4.08 -15.46 -3.40
CA ALA A 175 3.57 -16.76 -2.97
C ALA A 175 4.66 -17.57 -2.24
N ALA A 176 5.89 -17.61 -2.76
CA ALA A 176 7.01 -18.29 -2.12
C ALA A 176 7.30 -17.73 -0.72
N MET A 177 7.28 -16.37 -0.56
CA MET A 177 7.45 -15.73 0.75
C MET A 177 6.33 -16.08 1.75
N VAL A 178 5.08 -16.13 1.28
CA VAL A 178 3.91 -16.42 2.13
C VAL A 178 3.83 -17.91 2.50
N ASN A 179 4.26 -18.80 1.61
CA ASN A 179 4.18 -20.25 1.81
C ASN A 179 5.45 -20.86 2.45
N ASP A 180 6.37 -20.02 2.94
CA ASP A 180 7.63 -20.43 3.56
C ASP A 180 8.53 -21.28 2.62
N GLU A 181 8.38 -21.09 1.29
CA GLU A 181 9.25 -21.72 0.30
C GLU A 181 10.64 -21.05 0.28
N PRO A 182 11.71 -21.76 -0.12
CA PRO A 182 13.06 -21.18 -0.16
C PRO A 182 13.13 -19.97 -1.10
N VAL A 183 13.56 -18.83 -0.61
CA VAL A 183 13.78 -17.59 -1.37
C VAL A 183 15.21 -17.11 -1.17
N ALA A 184 15.93 -16.80 -2.26
CA ALA A 184 17.23 -16.16 -2.21
C ALA A 184 17.09 -14.64 -2.28
N LEU A 185 17.73 -13.93 -1.35
CA LEU A 185 17.97 -12.49 -1.45
C LEU A 185 19.45 -12.27 -1.74
N VAL A 186 19.74 -11.82 -2.95
CA VAL A 186 21.11 -11.49 -3.35
C VAL A 186 21.25 -9.97 -3.31
N GLN A 187 22.03 -9.46 -2.39
CA GLN A 187 22.20 -8.00 -2.19
C GLN A 187 23.59 -7.54 -2.54
N GLU A 188 23.77 -7.02 -3.76
CA GLU A 188 25.03 -6.51 -4.31
C GLU A 188 25.12 -4.98 -4.22
N ALA A 189 24.02 -4.29 -3.98
CA ALA A 189 23.94 -2.84 -3.94
C ALA A 189 22.87 -2.36 -2.94
N GLY A 190 22.85 -1.03 -2.69
CA GLY A 190 21.90 -0.41 -1.77
C GLY A 190 22.22 -0.64 -0.30
N GLY A 191 21.52 0.08 0.58
CA GLY A 191 21.64 -0.09 2.04
C GLY A 191 21.01 -1.40 2.51
N GLY A 192 21.58 -2.02 3.55
CA GLY A 192 21.08 -3.27 4.13
C GLY A 192 19.97 -3.07 5.18
N ASP A 193 19.58 -1.83 5.45
CA ASP A 193 18.64 -1.46 6.52
C ASP A 193 17.17 -1.43 6.11
N TRP A 194 16.84 -1.76 4.85
CA TRP A 194 15.49 -1.75 4.29
C TRP A 194 14.49 -2.61 5.09
N TRP A 195 14.96 -3.66 5.74
CA TRP A 195 14.11 -4.53 6.56
C TRP A 195 13.69 -3.88 7.87
N THR A 196 14.58 -3.12 8.50
CA THR A 196 14.35 -2.47 9.79
C THR A 196 13.74 -1.08 9.66
N ARG A 197 13.60 -0.54 8.45
CA ARG A 197 12.93 0.74 8.23
C ARG A 197 11.43 0.62 8.41
N HIS A 198 10.86 1.62 9.05
CA HIS A 198 9.54 1.57 9.68
C HIS A 198 8.32 1.55 8.74
N ALA A 199 8.44 1.80 7.45
CA ALA A 199 7.30 1.82 6.55
C ALA A 199 6.51 0.51 6.54
N ASN A 200 7.18 -0.59 6.78
CA ASN A 200 6.53 -1.90 6.84
C ASN A 200 6.09 -2.31 8.26
N GLY A 201 6.35 -1.48 9.29
CA GLY A 201 6.01 -1.79 10.66
C GLY A 201 6.66 -3.06 11.22
N ARG A 202 7.74 -3.53 10.57
CA ARG A 202 8.40 -4.79 10.90
C ARG A 202 9.64 -4.55 11.75
N SER A 203 9.80 -5.38 12.78
CA SER A 203 10.98 -5.43 13.60
C SER A 203 11.31 -6.92 13.84
N GLY A 204 12.59 -7.24 13.94
CA GLY A 204 13.02 -8.62 14.18
C GLY A 204 13.89 -9.19 13.04
N PRO A 205 14.22 -10.47 13.09
CA PRO A 205 15.03 -11.12 12.08
C PRO A 205 14.28 -11.23 10.74
N LEU A 206 15.02 -11.39 9.67
CA LEU A 206 14.46 -11.74 8.36
C LEU A 206 13.67 -13.06 8.45
N PRO A 207 12.66 -13.25 7.58
CA PRO A 207 11.94 -14.52 7.50
C PRO A 207 12.89 -15.70 7.32
N VAL A 208 12.62 -16.80 8.01
CA VAL A 208 13.51 -17.98 8.05
C VAL A 208 13.72 -18.65 6.68
N ASN A 209 12.77 -18.48 5.78
CA ASN A 209 12.84 -19.01 4.41
C ASN A 209 13.63 -18.09 3.45
N LEU A 210 14.05 -16.90 3.89
CA LEU A 210 14.83 -15.95 3.11
C LEU A 210 16.32 -16.10 3.41
N LYS A 211 17.08 -16.62 2.45
CA LYS A 211 18.54 -16.76 2.56
C LYS A 211 19.23 -15.61 1.87
N GLN A 212 20.17 -14.97 2.57
CA GLN A 212 20.95 -13.85 2.03
C GLN A 212 22.27 -14.30 1.40
N PHE A 213 22.63 -13.64 0.30
CA PHE A 213 23.87 -13.84 -0.44
C PHE A 213 24.45 -12.47 -0.83
N ALA A 214 25.77 -12.38 -0.92
CA ALA A 214 26.46 -11.15 -1.32
C ALA A 214 26.56 -11.03 -2.84
N ARG A 215 26.58 -12.15 -3.57
CA ARG A 215 26.73 -12.18 -5.03
C ARG A 215 25.80 -13.19 -5.69
N LEU A 216 25.38 -12.87 -6.90
CA LEU A 216 24.53 -13.74 -7.70
C LEU A 216 25.18 -15.09 -7.99
N GLU A 217 26.50 -15.12 -8.15
CA GLU A 217 27.27 -16.31 -8.46
C GLU A 217 27.35 -17.32 -7.31
N GLU A 218 26.95 -16.95 -6.11
CA GLU A 218 26.97 -17.81 -4.91
C GLU A 218 25.73 -18.72 -4.82
N ILE A 219 24.65 -18.43 -5.59
CA ILE A 219 23.41 -19.18 -5.50
C ILE A 219 23.39 -20.33 -6.51
N ASP A 220 22.76 -21.45 -6.10
CA ASP A 220 22.20 -22.43 -7.02
C ASP A 220 20.73 -22.02 -7.31
N PRO A 221 20.40 -21.54 -8.51
CA PRO A 221 19.05 -21.10 -8.81
C PRO A 221 17.98 -22.19 -8.66
N GLU A 222 18.34 -23.46 -8.78
CA GLU A 222 17.40 -24.56 -8.66
C GLU A 222 17.01 -24.85 -7.20
N ALA A 223 17.77 -24.37 -6.25
CA ALA A 223 17.47 -24.52 -4.83
C ALA A 223 16.41 -23.53 -4.31
N PHE A 224 15.95 -22.58 -5.14
CA PHE A 224 15.05 -21.51 -4.73
C PHE A 224 13.81 -21.40 -5.64
N SER A 225 12.65 -21.17 -5.00
CA SER A 225 11.37 -20.90 -5.67
C SER A 225 11.31 -19.47 -6.24
N ALA A 226 12.03 -18.54 -5.61
CA ALA A 226 12.17 -17.16 -6.08
C ALA A 226 13.55 -16.58 -5.73
N ILE A 227 14.00 -15.62 -6.54
CA ILE A 227 15.27 -14.92 -6.37
C ILE A 227 15.04 -13.42 -6.43
N LEU A 228 15.31 -12.76 -5.31
CA LEU A 228 15.23 -11.32 -5.13
C LEU A 228 16.66 -10.77 -5.29
N TRP A 229 16.94 -10.11 -6.42
CA TRP A 229 18.29 -9.62 -6.74
C TRP A 229 18.35 -8.11 -6.67
N VAL A 230 19.09 -7.59 -5.70
CA VAL A 230 19.31 -6.15 -5.48
C VAL A 230 20.67 -5.77 -6.08
N SER A 231 20.67 -5.15 -7.24
CA SER A 231 21.90 -4.86 -7.97
C SER A 231 21.75 -3.66 -8.91
N ARG A 232 22.86 -2.95 -9.16
CA ARG A 232 22.95 -1.90 -10.19
C ARG A 232 23.52 -2.43 -11.50
N ARG A 233 24.08 -3.64 -11.51
CA ARG A 233 24.66 -4.25 -12.71
C ARG A 233 23.63 -4.94 -13.58
N GLU A 234 23.91 -5.03 -14.85
CA GLU A 234 23.13 -5.85 -15.78
C GLU A 234 23.26 -7.33 -15.44
N LEU A 235 22.23 -8.11 -15.82
CA LEU A 235 22.21 -9.53 -15.58
C LEU A 235 23.33 -10.21 -16.39
N PRO A 236 24.25 -10.96 -15.74
CA PRO A 236 25.35 -11.59 -16.45
C PRO A 236 24.88 -12.60 -17.51
N ALA A 237 25.69 -12.77 -18.55
CA ALA A 237 25.39 -13.70 -19.63
C ALA A 237 25.13 -15.12 -19.08
N GLY A 238 24.10 -15.77 -19.60
CA GLY A 238 23.68 -17.11 -19.18
C GLY A 238 22.79 -17.17 -17.94
N TRP A 239 22.67 -16.09 -17.14
CA TRP A 239 21.79 -16.06 -15.98
C TRP A 239 20.31 -15.83 -16.33
N ALA A 240 20.04 -15.16 -17.44
CA ALA A 240 18.68 -14.86 -17.86
C ALA A 240 17.82 -16.13 -17.97
N ALA A 241 18.36 -17.20 -18.57
CA ALA A 241 17.67 -18.50 -18.70
C ALA A 241 17.52 -19.21 -17.35
N LYS A 242 18.55 -19.17 -16.49
CA LYS A 242 18.53 -19.80 -15.16
C LYS A 242 17.53 -19.18 -14.20
N LEU A 243 17.26 -17.87 -14.35
CA LEU A 243 16.38 -17.10 -13.49
C LEU A 243 14.99 -16.88 -14.09
N ALA A 244 14.72 -17.40 -15.28
CA ALA A 244 13.47 -17.17 -15.99
C ALA A 244 12.24 -17.58 -15.14
N GLY A 245 11.29 -16.67 -14.99
CA GLY A 245 10.03 -16.88 -14.29
C GLY A 245 10.11 -16.94 -12.77
N LYS A 246 11.30 -16.70 -12.15
CA LYS A 246 11.46 -16.73 -10.69
C LYS A 246 12.31 -15.59 -10.13
N ARG A 247 12.60 -14.55 -10.92
CA ARG A 247 13.43 -13.42 -10.51
C ARG A 247 12.61 -12.15 -10.29
N VAL A 248 13.04 -11.36 -9.30
CA VAL A 248 12.66 -9.96 -9.13
C VAL A 248 13.95 -9.18 -8.95
N ILE A 249 14.22 -8.24 -9.85
CA ILE A 249 15.46 -7.45 -9.84
C ILE A 249 15.12 -6.07 -9.26
N TYR A 250 15.78 -5.67 -8.18
CA TYR A 250 15.63 -4.35 -7.58
C TYR A 250 16.81 -3.47 -7.95
N ARG A 251 16.51 -2.23 -8.32
CA ARG A 251 17.49 -1.23 -8.76
C ARG A 251 17.60 -0.09 -7.74
N PRO A 252 18.54 -0.14 -6.82
CA PRO A 252 18.84 1.00 -5.96
C PRO A 252 19.30 2.20 -6.81
N PRO A 253 18.91 3.45 -6.44
CA PRO A 253 19.42 4.64 -7.09
C PRO A 253 20.95 4.68 -6.97
N GLN A 254 21.61 5.42 -7.88
CA GLN A 254 23.02 5.74 -7.70
C GLN A 254 23.15 6.61 -6.45
N ASP A 255 24.14 6.33 -5.61
CA ASP A 255 24.39 7.17 -4.46
C ASP A 255 24.65 8.59 -4.98
N ALA A 256 23.96 9.59 -4.41
CA ALA A 256 24.30 10.97 -4.69
C ALA A 256 25.76 11.18 -4.28
N ALA A 257 26.59 11.57 -5.24
CA ALA A 257 28.01 11.82 -5.04
C ALA A 257 28.22 12.96 -4.04
#